data_9de723ca5b34190340f608f571dc5a5f
#
_entry.id   9de723ca5b34190340f608f571dc5a5f
#
_cell.length_a   1.000
_cell.length_b   1.000
_cell.length_c   1.000
_cell.angle_alpha   90.00
_cell.angle_beta   90.00
_cell.angle_gamma   90.00
#
_symmetry.space_group_name_H-M   'P 1'
#
loop_
_entity.id
_entity.type
_entity.pdbx_description
1 polymer ?
#
loop_
_entity_poly.entity_id
_entity_poly.type
_entity_poly.pdbx_seq_one_letter_code
_entity_poly.pdbx_strand_id
1 'polypeptide(L)'
;MRRLLCLLTLTSGLALANAQDVLAQDQGPEPQSAASVENVSIPATQDIAASDATAQTTHQVSRMLSQKFGVAKAKAEQISAAVMSAASKYSLPPALLLAIISIESRFKEKARGLNGATGLMQVVPAAHRKLVRNIDLTEAEANIEAGSAILHGYVQSARGDVGAALKSYGGSTAYAEKVSLQVQKFTPQTEPATAGD
;
A
#
# COMPACT_ATOMS: atom_id res chain seq x y z
N MET A 1 28.46 37.54 8.86
CA MET A 1 27.86 38.88 8.68
C MET A 1 26.94 38.85 7.48
N ARG A 2 25.75 39.07 7.63
CA ARG A 2 24.64 39.78 6.98
C ARG A 2 23.35 38.98 7.10
N ARG A 3 22.60 39.46 8.09
CA ARG A 3 21.18 39.22 8.29
C ARG A 3 20.42 39.91 7.16
N LEU A 4 19.36 39.26 6.62
CA LEU A 4 18.26 40.03 6.05
C LEU A 4 16.95 39.38 6.52
N LEU A 5 16.31 40.12 7.40
CA LEU A 5 14.92 40.02 7.85
C LEU A 5 14.04 40.58 6.72
N CYS A 6 12.98 39.90 6.36
CA CYS A 6 11.80 40.56 5.78
C CYS A 6 10.55 40.05 6.48
N LEU A 7 9.95 41.01 7.17
CA LEU A 7 8.66 40.98 7.89
C LEU A 7 7.52 41.37 6.93
N LEU A 8 6.32 40.95 7.36
CA LEU A 8 4.96 41.50 7.09
C LEU A 8 4.36 41.17 5.70
N THR A 9 3.08 40.82 5.66
CA THR A 9 1.88 41.45 6.23
C THR A 9 0.70 40.50 6.37
N LEU A 10 -0.01 40.66 7.45
CA LEU A 10 -1.35 40.21 7.81
C LEU A 10 -2.40 40.94 6.97
N THR A 11 -3.39 40.24 6.39
CA THR A 11 -4.70 40.89 6.14
C THR A 11 -5.83 39.93 6.52
N SER A 12 -6.53 40.33 7.56
CA SER A 12 -7.83 39.84 8.00
C SER A 12 -8.91 40.25 7.01
N GLY A 13 -9.79 39.31 6.69
CA GLY A 13 -11.04 39.55 5.98
C GLY A 13 -12.17 38.77 6.63
N LEU A 14 -12.84 39.44 7.59
CA LEU A 14 -14.06 39.01 8.26
C LEU A 14 -15.26 39.48 7.43
N ALA A 15 -16.19 38.59 7.06
CA ALA A 15 -17.53 38.99 6.63
C ALA A 15 -18.55 37.99 7.19
N LEU A 16 -19.40 38.57 8.04
CA LEU A 16 -20.59 37.98 8.70
C LEU A 16 -21.81 37.96 7.78
N ALA A 17 -22.67 36.99 8.09
CA ALA A 17 -24.13 37.02 8.14
C ALA A 17 -24.93 37.05 6.82
N ASN A 18 -25.84 36.06 6.65
CA ASN A 18 -27.24 36.29 6.93
C ASN A 18 -28.03 34.98 7.01
N ALA A 19 -28.74 34.86 8.13
CA ALA A 19 -29.85 33.93 8.32
C ALA A 19 -31.12 34.62 7.77
N GLN A 20 -32.01 33.85 7.11
CA GLN A 20 -33.44 34.10 7.11
C GLN A 20 -34.20 32.82 6.80
N ASP A 21 -34.84 32.37 7.74
CA ASP A 21 -36.05 31.74 8.13
C ASP A 21 -37.25 32.07 7.20
N VAL A 22 -37.94 31.07 6.65
CA VAL A 22 -39.37 31.14 6.32
C VAL A 22 -40.01 29.75 6.47
N LEU A 23 -40.95 29.71 7.36
CA LEU A 23 -41.85 28.65 7.75
C LEU A 23 -42.98 28.40 6.73
N ALA A 24 -43.50 27.13 6.79
CA ALA A 24 -44.89 26.67 6.67
C ALA A 24 -45.48 26.42 5.28
N GLN A 25 -45.99 25.24 5.04
CA GLN A 25 -47.31 24.64 5.18
C GLN A 25 -47.36 23.36 4.37
N ASP A 26 -47.60 22.22 5.00
CA ASP A 26 -48.80 21.45 5.22
C ASP A 26 -49.75 21.26 3.99
N GLN A 27 -49.87 20.00 3.54
CA GLN A 27 -51.07 19.23 3.20
C GLN A 27 -50.73 17.93 2.44
N GLY A 28 -51.00 16.78 3.07
CA GLY A 28 -51.18 15.52 2.35
C GLY A 28 -52.56 15.45 1.67
N PRO A 29 -52.89 14.42 0.94
CA PRO A 29 -53.00 13.05 1.44
C PRO A 29 -52.50 11.95 0.47
N GLU A 30 -52.28 10.77 1.02
CA GLU A 30 -52.24 9.46 0.36
C GLU A 30 -53.59 9.09 -0.31
N PRO A 31 -53.75 7.96 -1.04
CA PRO A 31 -52.86 6.84 -1.36
C PRO A 31 -53.00 6.33 -2.83
N GLN A 32 -52.18 5.38 -3.19
CA GLN A 32 -52.49 4.14 -3.92
C GLN A 32 -51.43 3.74 -4.96
N SER A 33 -50.86 2.60 -4.64
CA SER A 33 -50.95 1.34 -5.41
C SER A 33 -49.86 0.99 -6.40
N ALA A 34 -49.36 -0.20 -6.16
CA ALA A 34 -48.80 -1.21 -7.07
C ALA A 34 -47.31 -1.19 -7.36
N ALA A 35 -46.62 -2.03 -6.63
CA ALA A 35 -45.81 -3.16 -7.11
C ALA A 35 -44.98 -2.90 -8.39
N SER A 36 -43.72 -2.70 -8.18
CA SER A 36 -42.67 -3.31 -9.02
C SER A 36 -41.51 -3.64 -8.11
N VAL A 37 -41.44 -4.88 -7.71
CA VAL A 37 -40.23 -5.48 -7.13
C VAL A 37 -39.17 -5.56 -8.25
N GLU A 38 -38.44 -4.49 -8.46
CA GLU A 38 -37.20 -4.60 -9.23
C GLU A 38 -36.25 -5.47 -8.45
N ASN A 39 -36.03 -6.62 -9.06
CA ASN A 39 -35.08 -7.64 -8.67
C ASN A 39 -33.68 -6.99 -8.61
N VAL A 40 -33.27 -6.52 -7.43
CA VAL A 40 -31.88 -6.11 -7.16
C VAL A 40 -31.07 -7.39 -7.17
N SER A 41 -30.55 -7.73 -8.34
CA SER A 41 -29.51 -8.74 -8.51
C SER A 41 -28.28 -8.23 -7.77
N ILE A 42 -28.07 -8.77 -6.57
CA ILE A 42 -26.90 -8.54 -5.75
C ILE A 42 -25.68 -9.12 -6.50
N PRO A 43 -24.61 -8.36 -6.74
CA PRO A 43 -23.40 -8.89 -7.38
C PRO A 43 -22.54 -9.67 -6.36
N ALA A 44 -23.11 -10.71 -5.75
CA ALA A 44 -22.39 -11.55 -4.77
C ALA A 44 -21.36 -12.49 -5.42
N THR A 45 -21.40 -12.66 -6.73
CA THR A 45 -20.52 -13.62 -7.45
C THR A 45 -19.15 -13.06 -7.81
N GLN A 46 -19.01 -11.74 -7.92
CA GLN A 46 -17.72 -11.11 -8.27
C GLN A 46 -16.78 -11.02 -7.06
N ASP A 47 -17.31 -10.80 -5.86
CA ASP A 47 -16.50 -10.68 -4.64
C ASP A 47 -15.91 -12.04 -4.21
N ILE A 48 -16.62 -13.14 -4.44
CA ILE A 48 -16.15 -14.49 -4.13
C ILE A 48 -15.00 -14.89 -5.08
N ALA A 49 -15.14 -14.63 -6.38
CA ALA A 49 -14.10 -14.95 -7.36
C ALA A 49 -12.80 -14.14 -7.14
N ALA A 50 -12.91 -12.86 -6.77
CA ALA A 50 -11.77 -12.01 -6.44
C ALA A 50 -11.07 -12.47 -5.14
N SER A 51 -11.83 -12.91 -4.14
CA SER A 51 -11.31 -13.46 -2.90
C SER A 51 -10.53 -14.75 -3.14
N ASP A 52 -11.06 -15.66 -3.96
CA ASP A 52 -10.42 -16.94 -4.28
C ASP A 52 -9.14 -16.74 -5.09
N ALA A 53 -9.13 -15.83 -6.06
CA ALA A 53 -7.94 -15.49 -6.83
C ALA A 53 -6.83 -14.90 -5.94
N THR A 54 -7.19 -14.05 -4.98
CA THR A 54 -6.25 -13.48 -4.02
C THR A 54 -5.68 -14.55 -3.09
N ALA A 55 -6.51 -15.47 -2.60
CA ALA A 55 -6.09 -16.59 -1.77
C ALA A 55 -5.11 -17.51 -2.52
N GLN A 56 -5.42 -17.85 -3.77
CA GLN A 56 -4.55 -18.66 -4.63
C GLN A 56 -3.19 -17.98 -4.85
N THR A 57 -3.19 -16.68 -5.15
CA THR A 57 -1.95 -15.91 -5.34
C THR A 57 -1.13 -15.87 -4.06
N THR A 58 -1.76 -15.67 -2.90
CA THR A 58 -1.09 -15.70 -1.59
C THR A 58 -0.43 -17.05 -1.34
N HIS A 59 -1.11 -18.15 -1.64
CA HIS A 59 -0.54 -19.51 -1.52
C HIS A 59 0.62 -19.76 -2.48
N GLN A 60 0.57 -19.25 -3.71
CA GLN A 60 1.66 -19.38 -4.67
C GLN A 60 2.91 -18.63 -4.19
N VAL A 61 2.73 -17.40 -3.70
CA VAL A 61 3.81 -16.58 -3.12
C VAL A 61 4.42 -17.30 -1.91
N SER A 62 3.61 -17.78 -0.97
CA SER A 62 4.08 -18.51 0.21
C SER A 62 4.92 -19.73 -0.14
N ARG A 63 4.46 -20.55 -1.09
CA ARG A 63 5.23 -21.72 -1.59
C ARG A 63 6.55 -21.28 -2.21
N MET A 64 6.54 -20.23 -3.03
CA MET A 64 7.75 -19.71 -3.68
C MET A 64 8.76 -19.19 -2.64
N LEU A 65 8.31 -18.49 -1.59
CA LEU A 65 9.17 -18.02 -0.49
C LEU A 65 9.82 -19.19 0.25
N SER A 66 9.07 -20.25 0.53
CA SER A 66 9.60 -21.44 1.19
C SER A 66 10.62 -22.17 0.30
N GLN A 67 10.32 -22.37 -0.97
CA GLN A 67 11.14 -23.15 -1.90
C GLN A 67 12.41 -22.42 -2.36
N LYS A 68 12.29 -21.13 -2.71
CA LYS A 68 13.42 -20.37 -3.30
C LYS A 68 14.25 -19.62 -2.26
N PHE A 69 13.66 -19.26 -1.13
CA PHE A 69 14.33 -18.44 -0.10
C PHE A 69 14.49 -19.18 1.24
N GLY A 70 14.00 -20.42 1.36
CA GLY A 70 14.13 -21.21 2.57
C GLY A 70 13.34 -20.63 3.78
N VAL A 71 12.31 -19.85 3.51
CA VAL A 71 11.46 -19.30 4.58
C VAL A 71 10.59 -20.40 5.15
N ALA A 72 10.56 -20.55 6.48
CA ALA A 72 9.69 -21.52 7.15
C ALA A 72 8.22 -21.30 6.74
N LYS A 73 7.46 -22.38 6.52
CA LYS A 73 6.11 -22.34 5.94
C LYS A 73 5.19 -21.31 6.61
N ALA A 74 5.08 -21.37 7.95
CA ALA A 74 4.23 -20.44 8.70
C ALA A 74 4.64 -18.97 8.50
N LYS A 75 5.96 -18.69 8.41
CA LYS A 75 6.47 -17.34 8.14
C LYS A 75 6.23 -16.91 6.70
N ALA A 76 6.36 -17.82 5.76
CA ALA A 76 6.06 -17.56 4.36
C ALA A 76 4.59 -17.19 4.18
N GLU A 77 3.67 -17.87 4.87
CA GLU A 77 2.24 -17.58 4.88
C GLU A 77 1.96 -16.19 5.47
N GLN A 78 2.53 -15.86 6.62
CA GLN A 78 2.39 -14.54 7.24
C GLN A 78 2.91 -13.41 6.34
N ILE A 79 4.12 -13.56 5.80
CA ILE A 79 4.72 -12.55 4.90
C ILE A 79 3.88 -12.38 3.64
N SER A 80 3.42 -13.48 3.05
CA SER A 80 2.61 -13.41 1.83
C SER A 80 1.28 -12.70 2.08
N ALA A 81 0.58 -13.02 3.16
CA ALA A 81 -0.66 -12.36 3.54
C ALA A 81 -0.45 -10.85 3.78
N ALA A 82 0.59 -10.48 4.54
CA ALA A 82 0.93 -9.09 4.81
C ALA A 82 1.28 -8.31 3.54
N VAL A 83 2.03 -8.92 2.61
CA VAL A 83 2.37 -8.31 1.31
C VAL A 83 1.12 -8.09 0.48
N MET A 84 0.20 -9.05 0.38
CA MET A 84 -1.04 -8.89 -0.39
C MET A 84 -1.94 -7.82 0.21
N SER A 85 -2.07 -7.77 1.54
CA SER A 85 -2.82 -6.74 2.25
C SER A 85 -2.24 -5.34 1.99
N ALA A 86 -0.94 -5.15 2.20
CA ALA A 86 -0.27 -3.87 1.99
C ALA A 86 -0.29 -3.43 0.51
N ALA A 87 -0.11 -4.37 -0.41
CA ALA A 87 -0.18 -4.11 -1.85
C ALA A 87 -1.55 -3.55 -2.25
N SER A 88 -2.63 -4.18 -1.78
CA SER A 88 -4.00 -3.70 -1.99
C SER A 88 -4.22 -2.33 -1.37
N LYS A 89 -3.87 -2.17 -0.09
CA LYS A 89 -4.08 -0.92 0.67
C LYS A 89 -3.38 0.29 0.07
N TYR A 90 -2.15 0.11 -0.41
CA TYR A 90 -1.32 1.19 -0.94
C TYR A 90 -1.27 1.25 -2.46
N SER A 91 -2.06 0.41 -3.15
CA SER A 91 -2.04 0.31 -4.62
C SER A 91 -0.63 0.10 -5.18
N LEU A 92 0.15 -0.76 -4.52
CA LEU A 92 1.50 -1.12 -4.93
C LEU A 92 1.51 -2.56 -5.50
N PRO A 93 2.30 -2.83 -6.55
CA PRO A 93 2.43 -4.20 -7.06
C PRO A 93 3.01 -5.15 -5.98
N PRO A 94 2.40 -6.32 -5.69
CA PRO A 94 2.96 -7.29 -4.74
C PRO A 94 4.40 -7.71 -5.09
N ALA A 95 4.69 -7.87 -6.38
CA ALA A 95 6.04 -8.19 -6.87
C ALA A 95 7.08 -7.14 -6.48
N LEU A 96 6.69 -5.86 -6.44
CA LEU A 96 7.56 -4.77 -6.01
C LEU A 96 7.91 -4.88 -4.52
N LEU A 97 6.92 -5.14 -3.67
CA LEU A 97 7.14 -5.32 -2.23
C LEU A 97 8.03 -6.53 -1.94
N LEU A 98 7.77 -7.66 -2.62
CA LEU A 98 8.59 -8.87 -2.50
C LEU A 98 10.02 -8.63 -2.97
N ALA A 99 10.23 -7.89 -4.05
CA ALA A 99 11.55 -7.53 -4.54
C ALA A 99 12.33 -6.70 -3.50
N ILE A 100 11.71 -5.69 -2.91
CA ILE A 100 12.31 -4.88 -1.85
C ILE A 100 12.68 -5.77 -0.65
N ILE A 101 11.74 -6.55 -0.11
CA ILE A 101 11.97 -7.43 1.04
C ILE A 101 13.14 -8.40 0.78
N SER A 102 13.21 -8.96 -0.44
CA SER A 102 14.30 -9.88 -0.81
C SER A 102 15.67 -9.23 -0.80
N ILE A 103 15.76 -7.94 -1.17
CA ILE A 103 16.99 -7.16 -1.19
C ILE A 103 17.37 -6.69 0.21
N GLU A 104 16.40 -6.17 0.96
CA GLU A 104 16.61 -5.55 2.25
C GLU A 104 16.97 -6.54 3.35
N SER A 105 16.23 -7.64 3.45
CA SER A 105 16.36 -8.57 4.57
C SER A 105 16.57 -10.02 4.18
N ARG A 106 16.38 -10.37 2.88
CA ARG A 106 16.25 -11.77 2.43
C ARG A 106 15.18 -12.51 3.24
N PHE A 107 14.06 -11.85 3.48
CA PHE A 107 12.92 -12.34 4.25
C PHE A 107 13.23 -12.63 5.74
N LYS A 108 14.23 -11.99 6.32
CA LYS A 108 14.56 -12.11 7.74
C LYS A 108 13.83 -11.02 8.54
N GLU A 109 12.81 -11.40 9.31
CA GLU A 109 11.96 -10.46 10.07
C GLU A 109 12.74 -9.61 11.08
N LYS A 110 13.74 -10.21 11.72
CA LYS A 110 14.57 -9.55 12.75
C LYS A 110 15.87 -8.98 12.20
N ALA A 111 15.94 -8.75 10.88
CA ALA A 111 17.11 -8.14 10.29
C ALA A 111 17.39 -6.76 10.88
N ARG A 112 18.68 -6.47 11.11
CA ARG A 112 19.18 -5.17 11.57
C ARG A 112 20.20 -4.66 10.56
N GLY A 113 20.06 -3.40 10.18
CA GLY A 113 20.95 -2.74 9.22
C GLY A 113 21.52 -1.44 9.78
N LEU A 114 22.14 -0.66 8.89
CA LEU A 114 22.74 0.63 9.21
C LEU A 114 21.64 1.62 9.69
N ASN A 115 22.04 2.59 10.51
CA ASN A 115 21.18 3.66 11.04
C ASN A 115 19.92 3.13 11.78
N GLY A 116 19.98 1.89 12.31
CA GLY A 116 18.87 1.27 13.01
C GLY A 116 17.77 0.72 12.07
N ALA A 117 18.08 0.55 10.78
CA ALA A 117 17.17 -0.11 9.84
C ALA A 117 16.71 -1.47 10.39
N THR A 118 15.43 -1.74 10.37
CA THR A 118 14.83 -2.87 11.08
C THR A 118 13.83 -3.61 10.21
N GLY A 119 13.88 -4.94 10.27
CA GLY A 119 12.85 -5.84 9.78
C GLY A 119 12.91 -6.13 8.29
N LEU A 120 11.82 -6.65 7.76
CA LEU A 120 11.70 -7.16 6.39
C LEU A 120 12.03 -6.11 5.33
N MET A 121 11.52 -4.89 5.49
CA MET A 121 11.70 -3.78 4.56
C MET A 121 12.74 -2.76 5.03
N GLN A 122 13.54 -3.09 6.08
CA GLN A 122 14.61 -2.26 6.62
C GLN A 122 14.19 -0.81 6.88
N VAL A 123 13.07 -0.65 7.57
CA VAL A 123 12.55 0.66 7.95
C VAL A 123 13.49 1.32 8.96
N VAL A 124 13.88 2.57 8.71
CA VAL A 124 14.75 3.37 9.60
C VAL A 124 13.89 4.23 10.54
N PRO A 125 13.79 3.89 11.85
CA PRO A 125 12.88 4.60 12.77
C PRO A 125 13.20 6.09 12.90
N ALA A 126 14.48 6.45 12.87
CA ALA A 126 14.91 7.84 13.01
C ALA A 126 14.41 8.73 11.87
N ALA A 127 14.33 8.18 10.65
CA ALA A 127 13.84 8.91 9.47
C ALA A 127 12.31 9.03 9.43
N HIS A 128 11.59 8.08 10.07
CA HIS A 128 10.14 7.95 9.96
C HIS A 128 9.42 7.99 11.33
N ARG A 129 9.94 8.74 12.30
CA ARG A 129 9.50 8.76 13.71
C ARG A 129 7.99 8.91 13.90
N LYS A 130 7.35 9.78 13.11
CA LYS A 130 5.91 10.02 13.24
C LYS A 130 5.08 8.80 12.86
N LEU A 131 5.54 8.06 11.85
CA LEU A 131 4.85 6.88 11.33
C LEU A 131 5.05 5.67 12.24
N VAL A 132 6.28 5.45 12.74
CA VAL A 132 6.65 4.17 13.38
C VAL A 132 6.83 4.25 14.90
N ARG A 133 6.43 5.36 15.55
CA ARG A 133 6.69 5.61 16.98
C ARG A 133 6.24 4.48 17.93
N ASN A 134 5.12 3.83 17.61
CA ASN A 134 4.51 2.80 18.45
C ASN A 134 4.38 1.47 17.69
N ILE A 135 5.25 1.21 16.72
CA ILE A 135 5.21 0.02 15.87
C ILE A 135 6.39 -0.88 16.23
N ASP A 136 6.14 -2.15 16.48
CA ASP A 136 7.21 -3.15 16.55
C ASP A 136 7.63 -3.55 15.13
N LEU A 137 8.71 -2.95 14.67
CA LEU A 137 9.26 -3.22 13.34
C LEU A 137 9.92 -4.61 13.20
N THR A 138 9.94 -5.43 14.24
CA THR A 138 10.38 -6.83 14.15
C THR A 138 9.23 -7.77 13.81
N GLU A 139 8.00 -7.30 13.86
CA GLU A 139 6.83 -8.04 13.43
C GLU A 139 6.59 -7.90 11.93
N ALA A 140 6.32 -9.01 11.25
CA ALA A 140 6.27 -9.07 9.79
C ALA A 140 5.22 -8.13 9.20
N GLU A 141 3.99 -8.22 9.69
CA GLU A 141 2.87 -7.41 9.21
C GLU A 141 3.10 -5.92 9.44
N ALA A 142 3.47 -5.55 10.67
CA ALA A 142 3.73 -4.17 11.05
C ALA A 142 4.89 -3.54 10.25
N ASN A 143 5.92 -4.31 9.95
CA ASN A 143 7.07 -3.85 9.17
C ASN A 143 6.72 -3.65 7.68
N ILE A 144 6.01 -4.63 7.08
CA ILE A 144 5.58 -4.55 5.68
C ILE A 144 4.60 -3.39 5.50
N GLU A 145 3.65 -3.23 6.42
CA GLU A 145 2.72 -2.12 6.43
C GLU A 145 3.45 -0.76 6.48
N ALA A 146 4.36 -0.57 7.44
CA ALA A 146 5.12 0.67 7.59
C ALA A 146 6.02 0.95 6.38
N GLY A 147 6.74 -0.05 5.88
CA GLY A 147 7.61 0.08 4.71
C GLY A 147 6.83 0.41 3.44
N SER A 148 5.66 -0.21 3.26
CA SER A 148 4.76 0.06 2.13
C SER A 148 4.16 1.45 2.20
N ALA A 149 3.75 1.92 3.37
CA ALA A 149 3.28 3.30 3.57
C ALA A 149 4.37 4.33 3.21
N ILE A 150 5.62 4.08 3.61
CA ILE A 150 6.78 4.93 3.26
C ILE A 150 6.99 4.95 1.75
N LEU A 151 7.01 3.77 1.11
CA LEU A 151 7.18 3.66 -0.34
C LEU A 151 6.07 4.38 -1.09
N HIS A 152 4.81 4.17 -0.67
CA HIS A 152 3.65 4.86 -1.25
C HIS A 152 3.82 6.38 -1.17
N GLY A 153 4.25 6.92 -0.02
CA GLY A 153 4.54 8.35 0.14
C GLY A 153 5.59 8.86 -0.84
N TYR A 154 6.64 8.08 -1.11
CA TYR A 154 7.64 8.43 -2.13
C TYR A 154 7.07 8.35 -3.55
N VAL A 155 6.22 7.37 -3.85
CA VAL A 155 5.54 7.27 -5.17
C VAL A 155 4.64 8.49 -5.40
N GLN A 156 3.86 8.89 -4.40
CA GLN A 156 3.03 10.09 -4.47
C GLN A 156 3.89 11.36 -4.68
N SER A 157 4.97 11.50 -3.91
CA SER A 157 5.90 12.64 -4.03
C SER A 157 6.59 12.69 -5.39
N ALA A 158 6.84 11.53 -5.99
CA ALA A 158 7.42 11.38 -7.33
C ALA A 158 6.36 11.41 -8.46
N ARG A 159 5.10 11.75 -8.17
CA ARG A 159 4.00 11.81 -9.15
C ARG A 159 3.80 10.51 -9.93
N GLY A 160 3.97 9.38 -9.25
CA GLY A 160 3.82 8.04 -9.83
C GLY A 160 5.10 7.45 -10.43
N ASP A 161 6.21 8.19 -10.48
CA ASP A 161 7.50 7.65 -10.92
C ASP A 161 8.08 6.69 -9.86
N VAL A 162 7.91 5.40 -10.11
CA VAL A 162 8.38 4.33 -9.22
C VAL A 162 9.92 4.31 -9.14
N GLY A 163 10.62 4.61 -10.22
CA GLY A 163 12.10 4.67 -10.23
C GLY A 163 12.63 5.75 -9.30
N ALA A 164 12.07 6.97 -9.38
CA ALA A 164 12.39 8.07 -8.47
C ALA A 164 12.01 7.76 -7.02
N ALA A 165 10.86 7.11 -6.79
CA ALA A 165 10.43 6.66 -5.48
C ALA A 165 11.40 5.64 -4.86
N LEU A 166 11.85 4.67 -5.63
CA LEU A 166 12.84 3.66 -5.20
C LEU A 166 14.20 4.29 -4.91
N LYS A 167 14.62 5.27 -5.71
CA LYS A 167 15.82 6.05 -5.42
C LYS A 167 15.72 6.77 -4.08
N SER A 168 14.55 7.31 -3.76
CA SER A 168 14.30 7.97 -2.47
C SER A 168 14.24 6.96 -1.32
N TYR A 169 13.69 5.78 -1.55
CA TYR A 169 13.57 4.72 -0.55
C TYR A 169 14.95 4.13 -0.18
N GLY A 170 15.72 3.70 -1.17
CA GLY A 170 17.02 3.04 -0.97
C GLY A 170 18.24 3.94 -1.15
N GLY A 171 18.04 5.26 -1.37
CA GLY A 171 19.10 6.26 -1.39
C GLY A 171 19.93 6.33 -2.67
N SER A 172 19.69 5.52 -3.70
CA SER A 172 20.50 5.54 -4.92
C SER A 172 19.77 5.04 -6.17
N THR A 173 20.23 5.46 -7.35
CA THR A 173 19.77 4.95 -8.64
C THR A 173 20.11 3.46 -8.81
N ALA A 174 21.29 3.03 -8.36
CA ALA A 174 21.68 1.62 -8.39
C ALA A 174 20.74 0.72 -7.56
N TYR A 175 20.20 1.23 -6.46
CA TYR A 175 19.18 0.53 -5.70
C TYR A 175 17.89 0.37 -6.52
N ALA A 176 17.41 1.44 -7.15
CA ALA A 176 16.21 1.40 -7.97
C ALA A 176 16.34 0.39 -9.12
N GLU A 177 17.46 0.39 -9.83
CA GLU A 177 17.77 -0.59 -10.88
C GLU A 177 17.78 -2.03 -10.35
N LYS A 178 18.43 -2.25 -9.20
CA LYS A 178 18.46 -3.57 -8.55
C LYS A 178 17.06 -4.07 -8.19
N VAL A 179 16.19 -3.21 -7.64
CA VAL A 179 14.79 -3.56 -7.35
C VAL A 179 14.04 -3.89 -8.63
N SER A 180 14.17 -3.08 -9.67
CA SER A 180 13.49 -3.28 -10.96
C SER A 180 13.84 -4.64 -11.59
N LEU A 181 15.11 -5.04 -11.55
CA LEU A 181 15.54 -6.37 -11.99
C LEU A 181 14.99 -7.48 -11.09
N GLN A 182 14.92 -7.24 -9.79
CA GLN A 182 14.43 -8.23 -8.85
C GLN A 182 12.92 -8.46 -8.96
N VAL A 183 12.13 -7.44 -9.32
CA VAL A 183 10.67 -7.54 -9.55
C VAL A 183 10.34 -8.66 -10.55
N GLN A 184 11.13 -8.80 -11.61
CA GLN A 184 10.91 -9.82 -12.64
C GLN A 184 10.86 -11.26 -12.08
N LYS A 185 11.58 -11.52 -10.96
CA LYS A 185 11.59 -12.85 -10.33
C LYS A 185 10.30 -13.16 -9.55
N PHE A 186 9.52 -12.14 -9.25
CA PHE A 186 8.26 -12.23 -8.49
C PHE A 186 7.02 -11.98 -9.37
N THR A 187 7.22 -11.58 -10.61
CA THR A 187 6.13 -11.45 -11.58
C THR A 187 5.80 -12.84 -12.12
N PRO A 188 4.52 -13.25 -12.11
CA PRO A 188 4.11 -14.50 -12.74
C PRO A 188 4.56 -14.51 -14.21
N GLN A 189 5.30 -15.51 -14.61
CA GLN A 189 5.59 -15.73 -16.03
C GLN A 189 4.30 -16.24 -16.67
N THR A 190 3.70 -15.43 -17.53
CA THR A 190 2.67 -15.92 -18.43
C THR A 190 3.38 -16.84 -19.40
N GLU A 191 3.24 -18.14 -19.24
CA GLU A 191 3.67 -19.07 -20.29
C GLU A 191 2.94 -18.67 -21.57
N PRO A 192 3.64 -18.51 -22.71
CA PRO A 192 2.96 -18.31 -23.96
C PRO A 192 2.05 -19.52 -24.16
N ALA A 193 0.76 -19.25 -24.39
CA ALA A 193 -0.18 -20.29 -24.79
C ALA A 193 0.47 -21.04 -25.96
N THR A 194 0.85 -22.28 -25.73
CA THR A 194 1.27 -23.17 -26.82
C THR A 194 0.12 -23.21 -27.80
N ALA A 195 0.32 -22.55 -28.95
CA ALA A 195 -0.56 -22.71 -30.10
C ALA A 195 -0.54 -24.21 -30.41
N GLY A 196 -1.63 -24.88 -30.06
CA GLY A 196 -1.84 -26.28 -30.45
C GLY A 196 -2.00 -26.31 -31.97
N ASP A 197 -1.13 -27.05 -32.62
CA ASP A 197 -1.30 -27.56 -33.97
C ASP A 197 -2.51 -28.47 -34.07
#